data_3d5fa2652fb9a532f3706069faf4db53
#
_entry.id   3d5fa2652fb9a532f3706069faf4db53
#
_cell.length_a   1.000
_cell.length_b   1.000
_cell.length_c   1.000
_cell.angle_alpha   90.00
_cell.angle_beta   90.00
_cell.angle_gamma   90.00
#
_symmetry.space_group_name_H-M   'P 1'
#
loop_
_entity.id
_entity.type
_entity.pdbx_description
1 polymer ?
#
loop_
_entity_poly.entity_id
_entity_poly.type
_entity_poly.pdbx_seq_one_letter_code
_entity_poly.pdbx_strand_id
1 'polypeptide(L)'
;GSEMCIRDRLRGTEQKKSNFWGHQRKLSKSWYDGSTGLLPLDDCIKSAVKDGYSHHIPRLMVICNLMNMCEIDPKFIYKWFMEMYIDASDWVMIPNVFGMATYSDGGLMSTKPYTCSSNYILKMSNYEKGAWCDVIDGLYWRFVQKNISFYSSNPRLSFQTRVLSRMSEDRKVLIFKKAEEFLETHTQS
;
A
#
# COMPACT_ATOMS: atom_id res chain seq x y z
N GLY A 1 20.89 20.89 14.16
CA GLY A 1 19.97 20.03 13.44
C GLY A 1 18.54 20.51 13.63
N SER A 2 17.70 20.46 12.60
CA SER A 2 16.31 20.88 12.71
C SER A 2 15.59 20.02 13.74
N GLU A 3 14.61 20.57 14.47
CA GLU A 3 13.75 19.83 15.43
C GLU A 3 13.11 18.58 14.77
N MET A 4 12.92 18.61 13.47
CA MET A 4 12.43 17.49 12.68
C MET A 4 13.38 16.28 12.72
N CYS A 5 14.69 16.50 12.54
CA CYS A 5 15.69 15.41 12.62
C CYS A 5 15.81 14.80 14.03
N ILE A 6 15.60 15.59 15.08
CA ILE A 6 15.61 15.11 16.47
C ILE A 6 14.36 14.28 16.75
N ARG A 7 13.18 14.74 16.29
CA ARG A 7 11.93 13.99 16.39
C ARG A 7 12.00 12.66 15.65
N ASP A 8 12.57 12.65 14.44
CA ASP A 8 12.70 11.43 13.62
C ASP A 8 13.63 10.41 14.28
N ARG A 9 14.73 10.84 14.89
CA ARG A 9 15.64 9.96 15.65
C ARG A 9 14.99 9.36 16.88
N LEU A 10 14.25 10.15 17.66
CA LEU A 10 13.61 9.70 18.89
C LEU A 10 12.38 8.79 18.62
N ARG A 11 11.65 9.05 17.53
CA ARG A 11 10.42 8.32 17.18
C ARG A 11 10.63 7.21 16.16
N GLY A 12 11.74 7.19 15.42
CA GLY A 12 12.01 6.19 14.39
C GLY A 12 12.00 4.76 14.93
N THR A 13 12.48 4.54 16.17
CA THR A 13 12.43 3.23 16.82
C THR A 13 11.00 2.80 17.17
N GLU A 14 10.15 3.74 17.56
CA GLU A 14 8.73 3.48 17.83
C GLU A 14 7.98 3.21 16.52
N GLN A 15 8.22 4.02 15.48
CA GLN A 15 7.63 3.82 14.16
C GLN A 15 8.00 2.45 13.56
N LYS A 16 9.26 2.00 13.66
CA LYS A 16 9.67 0.65 13.20
C LYS A 16 8.91 -0.50 13.86
N LYS A 17 8.34 -0.28 15.04
CA LYS A 17 7.55 -1.28 15.77
C LYS A 17 6.05 -1.12 15.54
N SER A 18 5.63 -0.05 14.90
CA SER A 18 4.23 0.26 14.73
C SER A 18 3.57 -0.63 13.66
N ASN A 19 2.36 -1.06 13.95
CA ASN A 19 1.52 -1.82 13.04
C ASN A 19 0.04 -1.55 13.37
N PHE A 20 -0.40 -0.33 13.10
CA PHE A 20 -1.75 0.15 13.43
C PHE A 20 -2.87 -0.76 12.91
N TRP A 21 -2.71 -1.31 11.71
CA TRP A 21 -3.69 -2.17 11.07
C TRP A 21 -3.65 -3.63 11.55
N GLY A 22 -2.60 -4.03 12.27
CA GLY A 22 -2.38 -5.42 12.69
C GLY A 22 -2.09 -6.37 11.53
N HIS A 23 -1.44 -5.89 10.48
CA HIS A 23 -1.08 -6.68 9.30
C HIS A 23 -0.04 -7.75 9.63
N GLN A 24 -0.18 -8.97 9.08
CA GLN A 24 0.69 -10.10 9.42
C GLN A 24 1.19 -10.89 8.20
N ARG A 25 0.67 -10.60 6.98
CA ARG A 25 1.07 -11.31 5.78
C ARG A 25 2.50 -10.98 5.37
N LYS A 26 3.13 -11.93 4.65
CA LYS A 26 4.49 -11.80 4.11
C LYS A 26 4.43 -11.72 2.59
N LEU A 27 5.49 -11.18 2.00
CA LEU A 27 5.66 -11.11 0.56
C LEU A 27 6.01 -12.49 -0.01
N SER A 28 5.39 -12.86 -1.12
CA SER A 28 5.82 -14.00 -1.93
C SER A 28 6.93 -13.60 -2.90
N LYS A 29 7.50 -14.57 -3.62
CA LYS A 29 8.55 -14.33 -4.61
C LYS A 29 8.12 -13.35 -5.70
N SER A 30 6.85 -13.34 -6.09
CA SER A 30 6.34 -12.47 -7.16
C SER A 30 6.53 -10.98 -6.91
N TRP A 31 6.67 -10.55 -5.66
CA TRP A 31 7.00 -9.17 -5.28
C TRP A 31 8.47 -8.79 -5.47
N TYR A 32 9.32 -9.78 -5.77
CA TYR A 32 10.75 -9.56 -6.03
C TYR A 32 11.11 -9.67 -7.51
N ASP A 33 10.32 -10.42 -8.30
CA ASP A 33 10.58 -10.62 -9.73
C ASP A 33 9.56 -9.95 -10.66
N GLY A 34 8.52 -9.31 -10.10
CA GLY A 34 7.49 -8.62 -10.87
C GLY A 34 6.64 -9.59 -11.70
N SER A 35 6.21 -10.69 -11.09
CA SER A 35 5.33 -11.71 -11.69
C SER A 35 3.99 -11.83 -10.99
N THR A 36 3.44 -10.69 -10.52
CA THR A 36 2.16 -10.66 -9.80
C THR A 36 0.94 -10.72 -10.73
N GLY A 37 1.13 -10.46 -12.03
CA GLY A 37 0.04 -10.34 -13.00
C GLY A 37 -0.70 -8.99 -12.97
N LEU A 38 -0.31 -8.06 -12.08
CA LEU A 38 -0.80 -6.68 -12.07
C LEU A 38 0.16 -5.79 -12.84
N LEU A 39 -0.17 -5.48 -14.09
CA LEU A 39 0.71 -4.75 -15.01
C LEU A 39 1.39 -3.51 -14.39
N PRO A 40 0.68 -2.57 -13.73
CA PRO A 40 1.34 -1.41 -13.13
C PRO A 40 2.29 -1.76 -11.99
N LEU A 41 1.99 -2.79 -11.22
CA LEU A 41 2.83 -3.26 -10.12
C LEU A 41 4.08 -3.95 -10.66
N ASP A 42 3.91 -4.86 -11.60
CA ASP A 42 5.00 -5.64 -12.18
C ASP A 42 6.02 -4.73 -12.89
N ASP A 43 5.55 -3.71 -13.61
CA ASP A 43 6.42 -2.73 -14.24
C ASP A 43 7.21 -1.92 -13.20
N CYS A 44 6.57 -1.50 -12.10
CA CYS A 44 7.25 -0.79 -11.02
C CYS A 44 8.30 -1.67 -10.32
N ILE A 45 7.99 -2.95 -10.07
CA ILE A 45 8.94 -3.90 -9.46
C ILE A 45 10.11 -4.15 -10.40
N LYS A 46 9.86 -4.44 -11.69
CA LYS A 46 10.91 -4.67 -12.68
C LYS A 46 11.83 -3.46 -12.86
N SER A 47 11.26 -2.25 -12.83
CA SER A 47 12.05 -1.03 -12.84
C SER A 47 12.93 -0.91 -11.60
N ALA A 48 12.39 -1.20 -10.41
CA ALA A 48 13.16 -1.20 -9.17
C ALA A 48 14.30 -2.23 -9.20
N VAL A 49 14.04 -3.44 -9.68
CA VAL A 49 15.06 -4.51 -9.84
C VAL A 49 16.16 -4.09 -10.82
N LYS A 50 15.78 -3.48 -11.93
CA LYS A 50 16.73 -3.11 -13.00
C LYS A 50 17.59 -1.91 -12.62
N ASP A 51 16.96 -0.87 -12.07
CA ASP A 51 17.58 0.45 -11.93
C ASP A 51 17.97 0.77 -10.47
N GLY A 52 17.49 -0.02 -9.50
CA GLY A 52 17.65 0.27 -8.06
C GLY A 52 17.02 1.59 -7.65
N TYR A 53 16.20 2.18 -8.52
CA TYR A 53 15.61 3.50 -8.32
C TYR A 53 14.24 3.60 -9.01
N SER A 54 13.34 4.35 -8.41
CA SER A 54 12.12 4.83 -9.06
C SER A 54 11.65 6.12 -8.39
N HIS A 55 10.81 6.88 -9.10
CA HIS A 55 10.21 8.07 -8.53
C HIS A 55 9.37 7.77 -7.28
N HIS A 56 9.16 8.79 -6.45
CA HIS A 56 8.39 8.72 -5.22
C HIS A 56 6.96 8.18 -5.43
N ILE A 57 6.26 8.61 -6.49
CA ILE A 57 4.87 8.19 -6.76
C ILE A 57 4.73 6.69 -7.01
N PRO A 58 5.48 6.03 -7.91
CA PRO A 58 5.47 4.58 -8.05
C PRO A 58 5.76 3.84 -6.75
N ARG A 59 6.72 4.32 -5.96
CA ARG A 59 7.06 3.72 -4.67
C ARG A 59 5.89 3.73 -3.70
N LEU A 60 5.25 4.88 -3.51
CA LEU A 60 4.19 5.04 -2.50
C LEU A 60 2.83 4.60 -3.01
N MET A 61 2.42 5.10 -4.19
CA MET A 61 1.05 4.96 -4.66
C MET A 61 0.79 3.67 -5.43
N VAL A 62 1.84 2.97 -5.86
CA VAL A 62 1.69 1.65 -6.50
C VAL A 62 2.20 0.57 -5.56
N ILE A 63 3.52 0.48 -5.36
CA ILE A 63 4.13 -0.64 -4.63
C ILE A 63 3.66 -0.67 -3.17
N CYS A 64 3.93 0.39 -2.42
CA CYS A 64 3.63 0.41 -0.98
C CYS A 64 2.12 0.41 -0.70
N ASN A 65 1.34 1.11 -1.52
CA ASN A 65 -0.12 1.10 -1.46
C ASN A 65 -0.68 -0.32 -1.62
N LEU A 66 -0.23 -1.06 -2.63
CA LEU A 66 -0.69 -2.43 -2.86
C LEU A 66 -0.22 -3.39 -1.75
N MET A 67 1.03 -3.27 -1.29
CA MET A 67 1.51 -4.04 -0.14
C MET A 67 0.66 -3.81 1.12
N ASN A 68 0.29 -2.55 1.39
CA ASN A 68 -0.57 -2.21 2.52
C ASN A 68 -1.97 -2.80 2.37
N MET A 69 -2.58 -2.68 1.19
CA MET A 69 -3.92 -3.26 0.93
C MET A 69 -3.90 -4.79 0.90
N CYS A 70 -2.75 -5.40 0.63
CA CYS A 70 -2.51 -6.84 0.77
C CYS A 70 -2.20 -7.28 2.21
N GLU A 71 -2.32 -6.40 3.18
CA GLU A 71 -2.13 -6.69 4.60
C GLU A 71 -0.71 -7.20 4.94
N ILE A 72 0.29 -6.77 4.18
CA ILE A 72 1.68 -7.12 4.45
C ILE A 72 2.15 -6.41 5.74
N ASP A 73 2.80 -7.16 6.63
CA ASP A 73 3.40 -6.57 7.83
C ASP A 73 4.37 -5.44 7.43
N PRO A 74 4.22 -4.24 8.01
CA PRO A 74 5.05 -3.08 7.67
C PRO A 74 6.56 -3.34 7.73
N LYS A 75 7.01 -4.28 8.57
CA LYS A 75 8.41 -4.68 8.66
C LYS A 75 8.92 -5.32 7.38
N PHE A 76 8.09 -6.15 6.71
CA PHE A 76 8.44 -6.75 5.43
C PHE A 76 8.40 -5.74 4.30
N ILE A 77 7.47 -4.77 4.35
CA ILE A 77 7.45 -3.64 3.41
C ILE A 77 8.74 -2.83 3.54
N TYR A 78 9.09 -2.44 4.76
CA TYR A 78 10.31 -1.69 5.03
C TYR A 78 11.56 -2.45 4.57
N LYS A 79 11.67 -3.76 4.89
CA LYS A 79 12.77 -4.60 4.45
C LYS A 79 12.89 -4.63 2.93
N TRP A 80 11.78 -4.81 2.23
CA TRP A 80 11.75 -4.81 0.77
C TRP A 80 12.28 -3.50 0.19
N PHE A 81 11.85 -2.34 0.72
CA PHE A 81 12.32 -1.03 0.27
C PHE A 81 13.82 -0.83 0.50
N MET A 82 14.34 -1.31 1.63
CA MET A 82 15.77 -1.24 1.94
C MET A 82 16.63 -2.14 1.05
N GLU A 83 16.07 -3.26 0.55
CA GLU A 83 16.75 -4.20 -0.32
C GLU A 83 16.71 -3.78 -1.80
N MET A 84 15.64 -3.12 -2.23
CA MET A 84 15.37 -2.86 -3.65
C MET A 84 15.87 -1.50 -4.14
N TYR A 85 16.12 -0.55 -3.25
CA TYR A 85 16.49 0.81 -3.64
C TYR A 85 17.86 1.22 -3.11
N ILE A 86 18.72 1.71 -4.02
CA ILE A 86 20.09 2.14 -3.70
C ILE A 86 20.15 3.42 -2.87
N ASP A 87 19.10 4.24 -2.90
CA ASP A 87 18.96 5.46 -2.11
C ASP A 87 18.22 5.24 -0.79
N ALA A 88 17.95 3.97 -0.44
CA ALA A 88 17.28 3.62 0.81
C ALA A 88 18.16 3.91 2.02
N SER A 89 17.56 4.58 3.00
CA SER A 89 18.17 4.85 4.30
C SER A 89 17.09 4.92 5.38
N ASP A 90 17.44 4.60 6.60
CA ASP A 90 16.51 4.54 7.73
C ASP A 90 15.71 5.85 7.90
N TRP A 91 16.39 6.99 7.87
CA TRP A 91 15.77 8.29 8.11
C TRP A 91 14.77 8.71 7.01
N VAL A 92 14.90 8.12 5.82
CA VAL A 92 13.94 8.32 4.70
C VAL A 92 12.86 7.26 4.72
N MET A 93 13.24 5.97 4.83
CA MET A 93 12.30 4.85 4.65
C MET A 93 11.37 4.66 5.83
N ILE A 94 11.80 4.93 7.06
CA ILE A 94 10.93 4.79 8.23
C ILE A 94 9.70 5.70 8.13
N PRO A 95 9.83 7.04 8.00
CA PRO A 95 8.68 7.92 7.91
C PRO A 95 7.85 7.68 6.65
N ASN A 96 8.49 7.32 5.52
CA ASN A 96 7.78 7.07 4.28
C ASN A 96 6.96 5.77 4.33
N VAL A 97 7.54 4.66 4.81
CA VAL A 97 6.85 3.36 4.85
C VAL A 97 5.83 3.33 5.98
N PHE A 98 6.27 3.54 7.24
CA PHE A 98 5.39 3.38 8.41
C PHE A 98 4.40 4.53 8.57
N GLY A 99 4.79 5.75 8.19
CA GLY A 99 3.96 6.94 8.34
C GLY A 99 3.12 7.22 7.11
N MET A 100 3.75 7.66 6.03
CA MET A 100 3.06 8.21 4.88
C MET A 100 2.31 7.14 4.08
N ALA A 101 3.00 6.07 3.66
CA ALA A 101 2.45 5.12 2.71
C ALA A 101 1.47 4.12 3.35
N THR A 102 1.83 3.52 4.49
CA THR A 102 1.01 2.49 5.12
C THR A 102 0.11 3.01 6.26
N TYR A 103 0.39 4.20 6.80
CA TYR A 103 -0.29 4.69 8.01
C TYR A 103 -0.12 3.76 9.23
N SER A 104 0.94 2.97 9.24
CA SER A 104 1.17 1.97 10.30
C SER A 104 1.50 2.58 11.64
N ASP A 105 1.92 3.86 11.67
CA ASP A 105 2.19 4.64 12.87
C ASP A 105 0.92 5.24 13.51
N GLY A 106 -0.26 4.97 12.95
CA GLY A 106 -1.54 5.43 13.49
C GLY A 106 -1.78 6.93 13.36
N GLY A 107 -1.04 7.62 12.47
CA GLY A 107 -1.26 9.03 12.17
C GLY A 107 -0.24 10.00 12.79
N LEU A 108 0.94 9.52 13.17
CA LEU A 108 2.03 10.40 13.61
C LEU A 108 2.53 11.30 12.48
N MET A 109 2.61 10.77 11.26
CA MET A 109 3.10 11.49 10.08
C MET A 109 1.99 12.06 9.21
N SER A 110 0.92 11.33 9.00
CA SER A 110 -0.14 11.69 8.06
C SER A 110 -1.52 11.71 8.72
N THR A 111 -2.40 12.55 8.22
CA THR A 111 -3.79 12.67 8.75
C THR A 111 -4.74 11.62 8.22
N LYS A 112 -4.31 10.84 7.24
CA LYS A 112 -5.06 9.75 6.61
C LYS A 112 -4.12 8.81 5.87
N PRO A 113 -4.48 7.53 5.69
CA PRO A 113 -3.74 6.62 4.84
C PRO A 113 -3.78 7.06 3.36
N TYR A 114 -2.68 6.87 2.66
CA TYR A 114 -2.57 7.11 1.21
C TYR A 114 -2.94 5.86 0.42
N THR A 115 -4.18 5.40 0.59
CA THR A 115 -4.72 4.28 -0.19
C THR A 115 -5.41 4.78 -1.45
N CYS A 116 -5.24 4.08 -2.57
CA CYS A 116 -5.88 4.43 -3.82
C CYS A 116 -6.35 3.20 -4.59
N SER A 117 -7.40 3.38 -5.39
CA SER A 117 -7.94 2.38 -6.32
C SER A 117 -7.28 2.47 -7.69
N SER A 118 -7.67 1.58 -8.60
CA SER A 118 -7.22 1.57 -10.00
C SER A 118 -7.43 2.91 -10.71
N ASN A 119 -8.50 3.61 -10.38
CA ASN A 119 -8.83 4.91 -10.99
C ASN A 119 -7.74 5.98 -10.79
N TYR A 120 -7.04 5.98 -9.66
CA TYR A 120 -5.90 6.85 -9.44
C TYR A 120 -4.75 6.51 -10.39
N ILE A 121 -4.42 5.22 -10.50
CA ILE A 121 -3.33 4.76 -11.37
C ILE A 121 -3.63 5.10 -12.83
N LEU A 122 -4.86 4.85 -13.30
CA LEU A 122 -5.30 5.22 -14.65
C LEU A 122 -5.18 6.71 -14.95
N LYS A 123 -5.49 7.57 -13.97
CA LYS A 123 -5.40 9.04 -14.14
C LYS A 123 -3.96 9.56 -14.13
N MET A 124 -3.07 8.88 -13.44
CA MET A 124 -1.68 9.32 -13.24
C MET A 124 -0.68 8.63 -14.15
N SER A 125 -1.14 7.80 -15.08
CA SER A 125 -0.31 7.00 -15.97
C SER A 125 -0.96 6.84 -17.35
N ASN A 126 -0.23 6.22 -18.27
CA ASN A 126 -0.71 5.87 -19.60
C ASN A 126 -1.22 4.42 -19.69
N TYR A 127 -1.45 3.76 -18.56
CA TYR A 127 -2.03 2.41 -18.58
C TYR A 127 -3.47 2.43 -19.04
N GLU A 128 -3.82 1.48 -19.87
CA GLU A 128 -5.20 1.24 -20.28
C GLU A 128 -5.94 0.39 -19.23
N LYS A 129 -7.26 0.56 -19.20
CA LYS A 129 -8.13 -0.24 -18.32
C LYS A 129 -8.03 -1.71 -18.70
N GLY A 130 -7.78 -2.58 -17.73
CA GLY A 130 -7.63 -4.02 -17.93
C GLY A 130 -8.09 -4.82 -16.71
N ALA A 131 -7.88 -6.14 -16.76
CA ALA A 131 -8.27 -7.06 -15.69
C ALA A 131 -7.63 -6.71 -14.33
N TRP A 132 -6.45 -6.11 -14.34
CA TRP A 132 -5.75 -5.63 -13.15
C TRP A 132 -6.54 -4.60 -12.35
N CYS A 133 -7.41 -3.82 -13.00
CA CYS A 133 -8.24 -2.82 -12.32
C CYS A 133 -9.20 -3.47 -11.31
N ASP A 134 -9.83 -4.58 -11.66
CA ASP A 134 -10.76 -5.27 -10.76
C ASP A 134 -10.06 -5.84 -9.53
N VAL A 135 -8.83 -6.31 -9.67
CA VAL A 135 -8.03 -6.81 -8.54
C VAL A 135 -7.66 -5.66 -7.61
N ILE A 136 -7.13 -4.57 -8.16
CA ILE A 136 -6.75 -3.39 -7.34
C ILE A 136 -7.98 -2.76 -6.67
N ASP A 137 -9.09 -2.64 -7.38
CA ASP A 137 -10.34 -2.14 -6.79
C ASP A 137 -10.86 -3.09 -5.70
N GLY A 138 -10.73 -4.39 -5.91
CA GLY A 138 -11.07 -5.39 -4.91
C GLY A 138 -10.25 -5.27 -3.64
N LEU A 139 -8.92 -5.16 -3.76
CA LEU A 139 -8.01 -4.94 -2.63
C LEU A 139 -8.35 -3.64 -1.90
N TYR A 140 -8.59 -2.55 -2.63
CA TYR A 140 -8.95 -1.25 -2.07
C TYR A 140 -10.26 -1.29 -1.30
N TRP A 141 -11.34 -1.77 -1.90
CA TRP A 141 -12.65 -1.78 -1.27
C TRP A 141 -12.76 -2.80 -0.12
N ARG A 142 -12.04 -3.94 -0.23
CA ARG A 142 -11.88 -4.89 0.86
C ARG A 142 -11.17 -4.25 2.05
N PHE A 143 -10.09 -3.50 1.81
CA PHE A 143 -9.37 -2.76 2.86
C PHE A 143 -10.28 -1.73 3.55
N VAL A 144 -11.05 -0.95 2.77
CA VAL A 144 -12.04 0.01 3.31
C VAL A 144 -13.09 -0.70 4.15
N GLN A 145 -13.63 -1.82 3.66
CA GLN A 145 -14.66 -2.59 4.38
C GLN A 145 -14.14 -3.16 5.70
N LYS A 146 -12.95 -3.73 5.69
CA LYS A 146 -12.31 -4.29 6.89
C LYS A 146 -12.06 -3.23 7.96
N ASN A 147 -11.75 -2.01 7.53
CA ASN A 147 -11.45 -0.88 8.41
C ASN A 147 -12.57 0.16 8.45
N ILE A 148 -13.83 -0.26 8.28
CA ILE A 148 -14.97 0.64 8.08
C ILE A 148 -15.18 1.61 9.26
N SER A 149 -14.92 1.19 10.49
CA SER A 149 -15.03 2.05 11.68
C SER A 149 -14.06 3.22 11.61
N PHE A 150 -12.81 2.98 11.22
CA PHE A 150 -11.81 4.02 11.03
C PHE A 150 -12.20 4.98 9.90
N TYR A 151 -12.64 4.44 8.75
CA TYR A 151 -13.06 5.26 7.61
C TYR A 151 -14.31 6.10 7.92
N SER A 152 -15.25 5.57 8.69
CA SER A 152 -16.47 6.28 9.09
C SER A 152 -16.21 7.41 10.10
N SER A 153 -15.27 7.21 11.01
CA SER A 153 -14.93 8.21 12.03
C SER A 153 -14.05 9.36 11.49
N ASN A 154 -13.38 9.17 10.35
CA ASN A 154 -12.54 10.19 9.77
C ASN A 154 -13.32 11.03 8.73
N PRO A 155 -13.54 12.35 8.96
CA PRO A 155 -14.31 13.19 8.04
C PRO A 155 -13.79 13.23 6.61
N ARG A 156 -12.47 13.06 6.42
CA ARG A 156 -11.82 13.05 5.11
C ARG A 156 -12.02 11.75 4.34
N LEU A 157 -12.43 10.67 5.02
CA LEU A 157 -12.54 9.32 4.48
C LEU A 157 -13.99 8.79 4.47
N SER A 158 -14.91 9.42 5.19
CA SER A 158 -16.31 8.98 5.28
C SER A 158 -17.05 8.91 3.94
N PHE A 159 -16.53 9.59 2.92
CA PHE A 159 -17.05 9.47 1.55
C PHE A 159 -16.88 8.05 1.00
N GLN A 160 -15.76 7.38 1.28
CA GLN A 160 -15.50 6.02 0.79
C GLN A 160 -16.50 5.02 1.34
N THR A 161 -16.91 5.15 2.60
CA THR A 161 -17.91 4.25 3.19
C THR A 161 -19.29 4.39 2.51
N ARG A 162 -19.66 5.63 2.13
CA ARG A 162 -20.89 5.89 1.37
C ARG A 162 -20.82 5.32 -0.05
N VAL A 163 -19.68 5.41 -0.72
CA VAL A 163 -19.50 4.79 -2.04
C VAL A 163 -19.59 3.27 -1.92
N LEU A 164 -18.93 2.67 -0.95
CA LEU A 164 -18.97 1.23 -0.72
C LEU A 164 -20.40 0.73 -0.44
N SER A 165 -21.19 1.46 0.36
CA SER A 165 -22.58 1.08 0.65
C SER A 165 -23.51 1.15 -0.57
N ARG A 166 -23.19 1.98 -1.55
CA ARG A 166 -23.97 2.13 -2.81
C ARG A 166 -23.52 1.17 -3.93
N MET A 167 -22.42 0.48 -3.74
CA MET A 167 -21.92 -0.48 -4.72
C MET A 167 -22.86 -1.70 -4.79
N SER A 168 -23.18 -2.15 -6.01
CA SER A 168 -24.00 -3.35 -6.18
C SER A 168 -23.32 -4.59 -5.59
N GLU A 169 -24.10 -5.51 -5.05
CA GLU A 169 -23.58 -6.74 -4.45
C GLU A 169 -22.82 -7.60 -5.48
N ASP A 170 -23.34 -7.69 -6.72
CA ASP A 170 -22.65 -8.43 -7.79
C ASP A 170 -21.22 -7.87 -8.05
N ARG A 171 -21.10 -6.53 -8.05
CA ARG A 171 -19.78 -5.89 -8.22
C ARG A 171 -18.87 -6.18 -7.04
N LYS A 172 -19.35 -6.11 -5.81
CA LYS A 172 -18.58 -6.43 -4.60
C LYS A 172 -18.10 -7.87 -4.64
N VAL A 173 -19.00 -8.83 -4.89
CA VAL A 173 -18.65 -10.25 -4.97
C VAL A 173 -17.55 -10.48 -6.00
N LEU A 174 -17.69 -9.90 -7.19
CA LEU A 174 -16.71 -10.06 -8.26
C LEU A 174 -15.32 -9.56 -7.86
N ILE A 175 -15.21 -8.30 -7.40
CA ILE A 175 -13.91 -7.69 -7.12
C ILE A 175 -13.28 -8.27 -5.84
N PHE A 176 -14.08 -8.62 -4.83
CA PHE A 176 -13.55 -9.22 -3.60
C PHE A 176 -13.03 -10.63 -3.86
N LYS A 177 -13.72 -11.43 -4.67
CA LYS A 177 -13.22 -12.75 -5.09
C LYS A 177 -11.85 -12.62 -5.76
N LYS A 178 -11.68 -11.68 -6.71
CA LYS A 178 -10.41 -11.45 -7.37
C LYS A 178 -9.31 -10.98 -6.39
N ALA A 179 -9.67 -10.17 -5.40
CA ALA A 179 -8.74 -9.74 -4.36
C ALA A 179 -8.27 -10.89 -3.48
N GLU A 180 -9.19 -11.78 -3.06
CA GLU A 180 -8.83 -12.96 -2.25
C GLU A 180 -7.95 -13.94 -3.04
N GLU A 181 -8.28 -14.22 -4.30
CA GLU A 181 -7.45 -15.04 -5.19
C GLU A 181 -6.03 -14.47 -5.33
N PHE A 182 -5.92 -13.14 -5.44
CA PHE A 182 -4.62 -12.46 -5.48
C PHE A 182 -3.85 -12.60 -4.17
N LEU A 183 -4.53 -12.42 -3.03
CA LEU A 183 -3.92 -12.55 -1.72
C LEU A 183 -3.39 -13.97 -1.46
N GLU A 184 -4.18 -14.98 -1.81
CA GLU A 184 -3.80 -16.39 -1.65
C GLU A 184 -2.58 -16.75 -2.51
N THR A 185 -2.51 -16.21 -3.72
CA THR A 185 -1.43 -16.51 -4.68
C THR A 185 -0.14 -15.74 -4.38
N HIS A 186 -0.25 -14.47 -3.99
CA HIS A 186 0.88 -13.55 -3.96
C HIS A 186 1.29 -13.10 -2.55
N THR A 187 0.64 -13.61 -1.52
CA THR A 187 1.05 -13.37 -0.13
C THR A 187 1.12 -14.68 0.67
N GLN A 188 1.84 -14.64 1.79
CA GLN A 188 1.92 -15.75 2.75
C GLN A 188 1.31 -15.31 4.08
N SER A 189 0.45 -16.14 4.64
CA SER A 189 -0.13 -15.96 6.00
C SER A 189 0.83 -16.39 7.11
#